data_1cff8f30feaa491ce740dcc6ba68a14d
#
_entry.id   1cff8f30feaa491ce740dcc6ba68a14d
#
_cell.length_a   1.000
_cell.length_b   1.000
_cell.length_c   1.000
_cell.angle_alpha   90.00
_cell.angle_beta   90.00
_cell.angle_gamma   90.00
#
_symmetry.space_group_name_H-M   'P 1'
#
loop_
_entity.id
_entity.type
_entity.pdbx_description
1 polymer ?
#
loop_
_entity_poly.entity_id
_entity_poly.type
_entity_poly.pdbx_seq_one_letter_code
_entity_poly.pdbx_strand_id
1 'polypeptide(L)'
;MGKLIFQAATTTNLVHRRAYVLIALVVSMVTASGFASVAEAVPPTAWGSSGPGQVVLMYQGSATAPKLKVGTTIRQVRQQMRSAKFQDTTALAKPDLNAAARPDATPKATVPEVIDGSVQNYYLKTRAGKRAANAGGVTPSDASNGVVDFAGCASNPAGGGSAGTILNHFNYCEWKVVSYIVFVNGALVASYSAKRVTIGFGSTTARAVTVSISLRDFAFVGAVVPSSVWTAGLSIGAFPVGGTSIAAPSAPVSMRYTAWPQNFISYTIVGSSNTTYGLDKLTLGVWNTYVHFQTAGANPSSDTVSPQSGNRYDSAPYLTTTSGAIFDRVIPVMNYSLSDPKAGPVARHIQYAFSDPNATFPIKSGSKDIPGNARKQPFEFLTRLYSGYDQAQYNLNRTTTASMCTKLPPVAGSQCDEYPFASTYEGSAKGDGNYSLQRLDATANLSAGGKLSAWFSSDRILHKDKFLVSINA
;
A
#
# COMPACT_ATOMS: atom_id res chain seq x y z
N MET A 1 -57.85 -10.77 50.61
CA MET A 1 -58.62 -9.61 50.25
C MET A 1 -57.63 -8.65 49.62
N GLY A 2 -57.64 -8.34 48.41
CA GLY A 2 -58.38 -7.77 47.44
C GLY A 2 -57.49 -7.52 46.23
N LYS A 3 -57.90 -8.01 45.12
CA LYS A 3 -57.42 -7.71 43.75
C LYS A 3 -57.40 -6.20 43.47
N LEU A 4 -56.47 -5.75 42.65
CA LEU A 4 -56.80 -4.87 41.57
C LEU A 4 -55.72 -4.89 40.48
N ILE A 5 -56.14 -5.31 39.31
CA ILE A 5 -55.50 -5.27 38.00
C ILE A 5 -55.56 -3.82 37.51
N PHE A 6 -54.52 -3.28 36.90
CA PHE A 6 -54.67 -2.27 35.84
C PHE A 6 -53.58 -2.45 34.77
N GLN A 7 -54.10 -2.61 33.55
CA GLN A 7 -53.44 -2.52 32.25
C GLN A 7 -52.81 -1.12 32.07
N ALA A 8 -51.68 -1.06 31.49
CA ALA A 8 -51.25 0.08 30.74
C ALA A 8 -50.56 -0.37 29.44
N ALA A 9 -51.15 0.06 28.39
CA ALA A 9 -50.90 -0.29 27.01
C ALA A 9 -49.57 0.25 26.45
N THR A 10 -48.98 -0.58 25.67
CA THR A 10 -48.36 -0.30 24.34
C THR A 10 -48.35 1.16 23.86
N THR A 11 -47.20 1.79 23.81
CA THR A 11 -46.79 2.77 22.80
C THR A 11 -45.29 3.00 22.86
N THR A 12 -44.51 2.17 22.19
CA THR A 12 -43.12 2.50 21.77
C THR A 12 -42.65 1.46 20.75
N ASN A 13 -43.14 1.59 19.53
CA ASN A 13 -42.60 0.84 18.40
C ASN A 13 -42.93 1.57 17.07
N LEU A 14 -42.44 2.79 16.92
CA LEU A 14 -42.54 3.47 15.60
C LEU A 14 -41.39 4.43 15.28
N VAL A 15 -40.27 4.41 16.00
CA VAL A 15 -39.14 5.30 15.70
C VAL A 15 -37.91 4.60 15.11
N HIS A 16 -37.87 3.26 15.14
CA HIS A 16 -36.67 2.51 14.69
C HIS A 16 -36.74 1.95 13.26
N ARG A 17 -37.78 2.23 12.49
CA ARG A 17 -37.88 1.79 11.08
C ARG A 17 -37.60 2.84 10.02
N ARG A 18 -37.30 4.08 10.39
CA ARG A 18 -36.95 5.14 9.41
C ARG A 18 -35.46 5.45 9.28
N ALA A 19 -34.59 4.87 10.10
CA ALA A 19 -33.15 5.12 10.05
C ALA A 19 -32.36 4.19 9.10
N TYR A 20 -32.93 3.07 8.67
CA TYR A 20 -32.22 2.11 7.81
C TYR A 20 -32.40 2.32 6.30
N VAL A 21 -33.30 3.20 5.88
CA VAL A 21 -33.55 3.47 4.44
C VAL A 21 -32.71 4.64 3.93
N LEU A 22 -32.14 5.48 4.78
CA LEU A 22 -31.35 6.65 4.35
C LEU A 22 -29.86 6.38 4.17
N ILE A 23 -29.32 5.26 4.69
CA ILE A 23 -27.89 4.92 4.52
C ILE A 23 -27.63 4.16 3.21
N ALA A 24 -28.62 3.53 2.62
CA ALA A 24 -28.47 2.85 1.34
C ALA A 24 -28.53 3.80 0.12
N LEU A 25 -28.99 5.04 0.28
CA LEU A 25 -29.16 6.01 -0.82
C LEU A 25 -28.01 7.02 -0.95
N VAL A 26 -27.11 7.12 0.04
CA VAL A 26 -25.95 8.04 -0.03
C VAL A 26 -24.73 7.40 -0.69
N VAL A 27 -24.66 6.08 -0.78
CA VAL A 27 -23.57 5.38 -1.49
C VAL A 27 -23.80 5.35 -3.02
N SER A 28 -25.03 5.62 -3.49
CA SER A 28 -25.37 5.59 -4.93
C SER A 28 -25.29 6.93 -5.64
N MET A 29 -24.98 8.04 -4.98
CA MET A 29 -24.98 9.37 -5.61
C MET A 29 -23.60 9.99 -5.85
N VAL A 30 -22.51 9.32 -5.54
CA VAL A 30 -21.14 9.83 -5.84
C VAL A 30 -20.55 9.25 -7.14
N THR A 31 -21.26 8.34 -7.81
CA THR A 31 -20.75 7.71 -9.04
C THR A 31 -21.35 8.26 -10.33
N ALA A 32 -22.19 9.30 -10.29
CA ALA A 32 -22.93 9.75 -11.47
C ALA A 32 -22.57 11.14 -12.01
N SER A 33 -21.43 11.70 -11.63
CA SER A 33 -20.99 12.97 -12.24
C SER A 33 -19.60 12.82 -12.86
N GLY A 34 -19.56 12.45 -14.12
CA GLY A 34 -18.33 12.50 -14.90
C GLY A 34 -18.17 11.50 -16.05
N PHE A 35 -19.13 10.68 -16.33
CA PHE A 35 -19.07 9.79 -17.51
C PHE A 35 -20.02 10.26 -18.62
N ALA A 36 -19.72 11.36 -19.24
CA ALA A 36 -20.28 11.75 -20.52
C ALA A 36 -19.20 11.61 -21.59
N SER A 37 -19.07 10.43 -22.14
CA SER A 37 -18.95 10.18 -23.58
C SER A 37 -18.88 8.67 -23.78
N VAL A 38 -19.94 8.16 -24.32
CA VAL A 38 -20.02 6.85 -24.94
C VAL A 38 -18.84 6.71 -25.87
N ALA A 39 -17.97 5.73 -25.59
CA ALA A 39 -16.97 5.32 -26.57
C ALA A 39 -17.76 4.82 -27.78
N GLU A 40 -17.87 5.63 -28.83
CA GLU A 40 -18.37 5.17 -30.11
C GLU A 40 -17.60 3.93 -30.53
N ALA A 41 -18.30 2.82 -30.61
CA ALA A 41 -17.79 1.60 -31.20
C ALA A 41 -17.46 1.91 -32.65
N VAL A 42 -16.18 2.10 -32.97
CA VAL A 42 -15.70 2.30 -34.33
C VAL A 42 -15.79 0.95 -35.02
N PRO A 43 -16.53 0.83 -36.14
CA PRO A 43 -16.57 -0.40 -36.88
C PRO A 43 -15.17 -0.78 -37.39
N PRO A 44 -14.82 -2.06 -37.42
CA PRO A 44 -13.53 -2.52 -37.91
C PRO A 44 -13.50 -2.40 -39.44
N THR A 45 -12.92 -1.33 -39.97
CA THR A 45 -12.66 -1.24 -41.40
C THR A 45 -11.18 -0.94 -41.65
N ALA A 46 -10.58 -1.88 -42.34
CA ALA A 46 -9.44 -1.76 -43.23
C ALA A 46 -8.05 -1.53 -42.61
N TRP A 47 -7.55 -2.50 -41.85
CA TRP A 47 -6.15 -2.97 -42.02
C TRP A 47 -6.24 -4.50 -42.00
N GLY A 48 -5.92 -5.10 -43.13
CA GLY A 48 -6.09 -6.52 -43.39
C GLY A 48 -5.48 -7.39 -42.29
N SER A 49 -6.02 -8.59 -42.20
CA SER A 49 -5.46 -9.74 -41.51
C SER A 49 -3.94 -9.69 -41.48
N SER A 50 -3.31 -10.08 -40.35
CA SER A 50 -1.88 -10.27 -40.22
C SER A 50 -1.29 -10.83 -41.53
N GLY A 51 -0.74 -9.90 -42.33
CA GLY A 51 -0.07 -10.31 -43.56
C GLY A 51 1.16 -11.13 -43.23
N PRO A 52 1.58 -12.06 -44.09
CA PRO A 52 2.81 -12.80 -43.88
C PRO A 52 3.95 -11.79 -43.66
N GLY A 53 4.63 -11.91 -42.49
CA GLY A 53 5.77 -11.07 -42.13
C GLY A 53 5.53 -9.94 -41.15
N GLN A 54 4.33 -9.79 -40.56
CA GLN A 54 4.10 -8.86 -39.47
C GLN A 54 4.52 -9.47 -38.12
N VAL A 55 5.33 -8.75 -37.34
CA VAL A 55 5.75 -9.10 -35.99
C VAL A 55 5.46 -7.92 -35.06
N VAL A 56 4.93 -8.22 -33.90
CA VAL A 56 4.71 -7.24 -32.84
C VAL A 56 5.57 -7.63 -31.63
N LEU A 57 6.24 -6.64 -31.07
CA LEU A 57 6.96 -6.77 -29.80
C LEU A 57 6.39 -5.80 -28.78
N MET A 58 6.28 -6.25 -27.54
CA MET A 58 5.88 -5.43 -26.42
C MET A 58 6.97 -5.39 -25.35
N TYR A 59 7.16 -4.21 -24.78
CA TYR A 59 8.15 -3.99 -23.74
C TYR A 59 7.58 -3.14 -22.61
N GLN A 60 8.11 -3.33 -21.42
CA GLN A 60 7.88 -2.42 -20.30
C GLN A 60 9.20 -2.07 -19.61
N GLY A 61 9.27 -0.86 -19.06
CA GLY A 61 10.45 -0.38 -18.34
C GLY A 61 10.16 0.83 -17.45
N SER A 62 11.13 1.17 -16.62
CA SER A 62 11.04 2.27 -15.67
C SER A 62 11.86 3.50 -16.11
N ALA A 63 12.16 3.59 -17.38
CA ALA A 63 12.90 4.70 -18.00
C ALA A 63 12.12 5.24 -19.20
N THR A 64 12.57 6.35 -19.78
CA THR A 64 12.06 6.83 -21.06
C THR A 64 12.33 5.79 -22.14
N ALA A 65 11.34 5.48 -22.97
CA ALA A 65 11.52 4.56 -24.08
C ALA A 65 12.63 5.05 -25.03
N PRO A 66 13.47 4.15 -25.56
CA PRO A 66 14.45 4.52 -26.56
C PRO A 66 13.82 5.18 -27.79
N LYS A 67 14.48 6.17 -28.36
CA LYS A 67 14.06 6.80 -29.63
C LYS A 67 14.32 5.83 -30.77
N LEU A 68 13.32 5.05 -31.12
CA LEU A 68 13.37 4.14 -32.24
C LEU A 68 13.22 4.92 -33.60
N LYS A 69 13.63 4.31 -34.70
CA LYS A 69 13.49 4.87 -36.06
C LYS A 69 12.81 3.83 -36.95
N VAL A 70 11.96 4.31 -37.86
CA VAL A 70 11.42 3.48 -38.95
C VAL A 70 12.56 2.83 -39.74
N GLY A 71 12.39 1.61 -40.14
CA GLY A 71 13.41 0.81 -40.83
C GLY A 71 14.39 0.07 -39.89
N THR A 72 14.39 0.36 -38.58
CA THR A 72 15.24 -0.38 -37.61
C THR A 72 14.83 -1.85 -37.56
N THR A 73 15.83 -2.73 -37.61
CA THR A 73 15.58 -4.20 -37.58
C THR A 73 15.16 -4.69 -36.21
N ILE A 74 14.45 -5.82 -36.14
CA ILE A 74 14.04 -6.48 -34.89
C ILE A 74 15.24 -6.68 -33.94
N ARG A 75 16.39 -7.12 -34.48
CA ARG A 75 17.61 -7.34 -33.70
C ARG A 75 18.10 -6.05 -33.02
N GLN A 76 18.15 -4.97 -33.78
CA GLN A 76 18.58 -3.67 -33.27
C GLN A 76 17.61 -3.10 -32.24
N VAL A 77 16.30 -3.23 -32.47
CA VAL A 77 15.29 -2.81 -31.47
C VAL A 77 15.44 -3.61 -30.16
N ARG A 78 15.56 -4.93 -30.24
CA ARG A 78 15.78 -5.77 -29.06
C ARG A 78 17.04 -5.38 -28.29
N GLN A 79 18.11 -5.01 -28.99
CA GLN A 79 19.33 -4.51 -28.37
C GLN A 79 19.11 -3.18 -27.68
N GLN A 80 18.47 -2.19 -28.35
CA GLN A 80 18.18 -0.89 -27.78
C GLN A 80 17.28 -0.99 -26.53
N MET A 81 16.21 -1.79 -26.58
CA MET A 81 15.32 -2.01 -25.45
C MET A 81 16.03 -2.66 -24.25
N ARG A 82 16.87 -3.66 -24.48
CA ARG A 82 17.69 -4.28 -23.42
C ARG A 82 18.69 -3.29 -22.82
N SER A 83 19.38 -2.51 -23.66
CA SER A 83 20.31 -1.48 -23.18
C SER A 83 19.61 -0.41 -22.31
N ALA A 84 18.35 -0.12 -22.62
CA ALA A 84 17.50 0.79 -21.84
C ALA A 84 16.81 0.08 -20.64
N LYS A 85 17.16 -1.18 -20.35
CA LYS A 85 16.58 -2.00 -19.27
C LYS A 85 15.06 -2.22 -19.38
N PHE A 86 14.55 -2.29 -20.61
CA PHE A 86 13.18 -2.67 -20.89
C PHE A 86 13.06 -4.20 -20.93
N GLN A 87 12.06 -4.71 -20.24
CA GLN A 87 11.70 -6.11 -20.24
C GLN A 87 10.83 -6.43 -21.46
N ASP A 88 11.14 -7.48 -22.20
CA ASP A 88 10.28 -8.03 -23.25
C ASP A 88 9.07 -8.71 -22.61
N THR A 89 7.89 -8.22 -22.90
CA THR A 89 6.62 -8.73 -22.36
C THR A 89 5.78 -9.40 -23.45
N THR A 90 6.32 -9.56 -24.67
CA THR A 90 5.63 -10.12 -25.84
C THR A 90 5.04 -11.51 -25.58
N ALA A 91 5.73 -12.32 -24.80
CA ALA A 91 5.35 -13.70 -24.46
C ALA A 91 4.70 -13.84 -23.09
N LEU A 92 4.46 -12.74 -22.35
CA LEU A 92 3.76 -12.84 -21.08
C LEU A 92 2.31 -13.22 -21.39
N ALA A 93 2.03 -14.51 -21.21
CA ALA A 93 0.68 -15.02 -21.22
C ALA A 93 -0.20 -14.30 -20.21
N LYS A 94 -1.52 -14.41 -20.36
CA LYS A 94 -2.48 -13.96 -19.36
C LYS A 94 -1.97 -14.27 -17.96
N PRO A 95 -2.08 -13.32 -17.00
CA PRO A 95 -1.59 -13.53 -15.65
C PRO A 95 -2.14 -14.87 -15.13
N ASP A 96 -1.25 -15.74 -14.66
CA ASP A 96 -1.67 -16.96 -13.99
C ASP A 96 -2.29 -16.58 -12.64
N LEU A 97 -3.58 -16.37 -12.65
CA LEU A 97 -4.36 -16.06 -11.44
C LEU A 97 -4.26 -17.20 -10.41
N ASN A 98 -3.91 -18.41 -10.85
CA ASN A 98 -3.71 -19.56 -9.97
C ASN A 98 -2.32 -19.54 -9.30
N ALA A 99 -1.34 -18.84 -9.87
CA ALA A 99 -0.03 -18.70 -9.22
C ALA A 99 -0.11 -17.94 -7.90
N ALA A 100 -1.08 -17.04 -7.77
CA ALA A 100 -1.36 -16.32 -6.51
C ALA A 100 -2.06 -17.20 -5.46
N ALA A 101 -2.71 -18.27 -5.90
CA ALA A 101 -3.49 -19.17 -5.05
C ALA A 101 -2.68 -20.39 -4.55
N ARG A 102 -1.39 -20.47 -4.84
CA ARG A 102 -0.56 -21.58 -4.32
C ARG A 102 -0.37 -21.42 -2.81
N PRO A 103 -0.66 -22.45 -2.00
CA PRO A 103 -0.56 -22.41 -0.54
C PRO A 103 0.86 -22.10 -0.02
N ASP A 104 1.88 -22.41 -0.80
CA ASP A 104 3.29 -22.20 -0.49
C ASP A 104 3.76 -20.76 -0.84
N ALA A 105 2.98 -20.04 -1.59
CA ALA A 105 3.12 -18.60 -1.73
C ALA A 105 2.53 -17.89 -0.49
N THR A 106 2.88 -18.38 0.73
CA THR A 106 2.95 -17.41 1.82
C THR A 106 3.75 -16.27 1.22
N PRO A 107 3.24 -15.03 1.20
CA PRO A 107 4.13 -13.92 1.07
C PRO A 107 5.11 -14.12 2.22
N LYS A 108 6.25 -14.78 1.98
CA LYS A 108 7.40 -14.37 2.75
C LYS A 108 7.25 -12.89 2.69
N ALA A 109 7.07 -12.25 3.84
CA ALA A 109 7.30 -10.83 3.94
C ALA A 109 8.76 -10.69 3.46
N THR A 110 8.96 -10.87 2.19
CA THR A 110 10.10 -10.37 1.49
C THR A 110 9.89 -8.92 1.75
N VAL A 111 10.56 -8.49 2.81
CA VAL A 111 10.94 -7.11 3.00
C VAL A 111 11.15 -6.67 1.57
N PRO A 112 10.25 -5.83 1.00
CA PRO A 112 10.40 -5.49 -0.40
C PRO A 112 11.83 -5.02 -0.53
N GLU A 113 12.51 -5.39 -1.59
CA GLU A 113 13.83 -4.87 -1.98
C GLU A 113 13.95 -3.34 -1.89
N VAL A 114 12.84 -2.70 -1.62
CA VAL A 114 12.55 -1.28 -1.53
C VAL A 114 12.65 -0.73 -0.10
N ILE A 115 13.04 -1.49 0.91
CA ILE A 115 13.52 -0.90 2.16
C ILE A 115 15.01 -0.50 1.98
N ASP A 116 15.30 0.17 0.90
CA ASP A 116 16.44 1.05 0.87
C ASP A 116 16.09 2.35 1.64
N GLY A 117 17.06 3.16 1.95
CA GLY A 117 16.84 4.44 2.63
C GLY A 117 15.86 5.38 1.90
N SER A 118 15.50 5.10 0.62
CA SER A 118 14.58 5.90 -0.18
C SER A 118 13.12 5.68 0.20
N VAL A 119 12.71 4.47 0.52
CA VAL A 119 11.34 4.17 0.99
C VAL A 119 11.12 4.68 2.41
N GLN A 120 12.12 4.52 3.27
CA GLN A 120 12.09 5.12 4.60
C GLN A 120 11.96 6.64 4.53
N ASN A 121 12.78 7.29 3.70
CA ASN A 121 12.70 8.74 3.50
C ASN A 121 11.36 9.16 2.91
N TYR A 122 10.76 8.34 2.06
CA TYR A 122 9.46 8.61 1.49
C TYR A 122 8.34 8.45 2.52
N TYR A 123 8.33 7.37 3.27
CA TYR A 123 7.39 7.14 4.37
C TYR A 123 7.46 8.26 5.41
N LEU A 124 8.67 8.70 5.75
CA LEU A 124 8.92 9.83 6.65
C LEU A 124 8.41 11.17 6.09
N LYS A 125 8.68 11.45 4.82
CA LYS A 125 8.22 12.68 4.14
C LYS A 125 6.69 12.77 4.03
N THR A 126 6.02 11.65 3.74
CA THR A 126 4.56 11.63 3.62
C THR A 126 3.88 11.90 4.95
N ARG A 127 4.48 11.50 6.06
CA ARG A 127 3.96 11.81 7.38
C ARG A 127 4.10 13.30 7.77
N ALA A 128 5.14 13.97 7.30
CA ALA A 128 5.25 15.43 7.39
C ALA A 128 4.18 16.12 6.53
N GLY A 129 3.87 15.59 5.35
CA GLY A 129 2.77 16.04 4.49
C GLY A 129 1.38 15.87 5.12
N LYS A 130 1.14 14.79 5.90
CA LYS A 130 -0.10 14.60 6.67
C LYS A 130 -0.41 15.75 7.64
N ARG A 131 0.60 16.34 8.27
CA ARG A 131 0.40 17.48 9.18
C ARG A 131 -0.04 18.74 8.43
N ALA A 132 0.46 18.95 7.23
CA ALA A 132 0.06 20.07 6.40
C ALA A 132 -1.36 19.87 5.80
N ALA A 133 -1.70 18.65 5.39
CA ALA A 133 -3.02 18.31 4.86
C ALA A 133 -4.13 18.39 5.93
N ASN A 134 -3.87 17.93 7.16
CA ASN A 134 -4.83 18.01 8.28
C ASN A 134 -5.14 19.46 8.70
N ALA A 135 -4.29 20.41 8.36
CA ALA A 135 -4.57 21.84 8.56
C ALA A 135 -5.54 22.42 7.52
N GLY A 136 -5.81 21.70 6.44
CA GLY A 136 -6.60 22.14 5.29
C GLY A 136 -8.03 21.59 5.17
N GLY A 137 -8.55 20.86 6.16
CA GLY A 137 -9.96 20.40 6.14
C GLY A 137 -10.26 19.25 5.16
N VAL A 138 -9.33 18.39 4.90
CA VAL A 138 -9.43 17.23 4.01
C VAL A 138 -10.34 16.14 4.60
N THR A 139 -11.14 15.47 3.75
CA THR A 139 -12.06 14.41 4.18
C THR A 139 -11.33 13.18 4.75
N PRO A 140 -11.95 12.35 5.62
CA PRO A 140 -11.29 11.21 6.25
C PRO A 140 -10.67 10.18 5.29
N SER A 141 -11.17 10.04 4.07
CA SER A 141 -10.58 9.21 3.03
C SER A 141 -9.25 9.78 2.50
N ASP A 142 -9.08 11.09 2.57
CA ASP A 142 -7.90 11.80 2.13
C ASP A 142 -6.93 12.04 3.29
N ALA A 143 -7.43 12.06 4.51
CA ALA A 143 -6.70 12.41 5.73
C ALA A 143 -5.56 11.45 6.05
N SER A 144 -5.58 10.27 5.48
CA SER A 144 -4.51 9.32 5.74
C SER A 144 -3.19 9.75 5.12
N ASN A 145 -3.09 10.86 4.17
CA ASN A 145 -2.08 10.50 3.29
C ASN A 145 -1.28 11.49 2.53
N GLY A 146 -1.70 12.64 2.33
CA GLY A 146 -1.20 13.35 1.17
C GLY A 146 -1.53 12.52 -0.08
N VAL A 147 -2.49 12.98 -0.84
CA VAL A 147 -3.02 12.25 -1.99
C VAL A 147 -1.94 12.07 -3.04
N VAL A 148 -1.66 10.82 -3.42
CA VAL A 148 -0.93 10.55 -4.65
C VAL A 148 -1.88 10.75 -5.80
N ASP A 149 -1.72 11.83 -6.51
CA ASP A 149 -2.34 11.99 -7.83
C ASP A 149 -1.49 11.31 -8.92
N PHE A 150 -2.04 11.23 -10.12
CA PHE A 150 -1.34 10.61 -11.24
C PHE A 150 -0.07 11.36 -11.65
N ALA A 151 -0.02 12.68 -11.50
CA ALA A 151 1.16 13.47 -11.86
C ALA A 151 2.28 13.29 -10.85
N GLY A 152 1.94 13.33 -9.56
CA GLY A 152 2.88 13.06 -8.47
C GLY A 152 3.42 11.64 -8.52
N CYS A 153 2.57 10.65 -8.82
CA CYS A 153 3.03 9.28 -9.01
C CYS A 153 3.95 9.15 -10.24
N ALA A 154 3.56 9.70 -11.38
CA ALA A 154 4.34 9.61 -12.62
C ALA A 154 5.73 10.26 -12.51
N SER A 155 5.88 11.26 -11.64
CA SER A 155 7.16 11.95 -11.38
C SER A 155 7.96 11.33 -10.22
N ASN A 156 7.40 10.40 -9.46
CA ASN A 156 8.08 9.76 -8.34
C ASN A 156 9.02 8.65 -8.83
N PRO A 157 10.35 8.77 -8.68
CA PRO A 157 11.28 7.74 -9.13
C PRO A 157 11.03 6.37 -8.48
N ALA A 158 10.64 6.35 -7.19
CA ALA A 158 10.35 5.10 -6.48
C ALA A 158 9.14 4.36 -7.05
N GLY A 159 8.16 5.06 -7.65
CA GLY A 159 7.03 4.46 -8.36
C GLY A 159 7.44 3.65 -9.59
N GLY A 160 8.60 3.95 -10.18
CA GLY A 160 9.21 3.19 -11.27
C GLY A 160 9.88 1.88 -10.84
N GLY A 161 10.04 1.62 -9.55
CA GLY A 161 10.64 0.40 -9.00
C GLY A 161 9.91 -0.88 -9.40
N SER A 162 10.51 -2.05 -9.13
CA SER A 162 10.00 -3.36 -9.56
C SER A 162 8.58 -3.67 -9.05
N ALA A 163 8.24 -3.18 -7.85
CA ALA A 163 6.94 -3.40 -7.21
C ALA A 163 6.14 -2.10 -7.01
N GLY A 164 6.53 -0.99 -7.64
CA GLY A 164 6.00 0.32 -7.29
C GLY A 164 6.47 0.79 -5.92
N THR A 165 5.74 1.71 -5.31
CA THR A 165 6.03 2.20 -3.95
C THR A 165 4.77 2.36 -3.12
N ILE A 166 4.87 2.09 -1.83
CA ILE A 166 3.82 2.32 -0.85
C ILE A 166 4.25 3.53 -0.01
N LEU A 167 3.43 4.58 -0.03
CA LEU A 167 3.76 5.87 0.58
C LEU A 167 3.46 5.92 2.06
N ASN A 168 2.44 5.23 2.44
CA ASN A 168 1.97 4.87 3.76
C ASN A 168 1.04 3.69 3.56
N HIS A 169 0.60 3.00 4.59
CA HIS A 169 -0.26 1.83 4.41
C HIS A 169 -1.50 2.03 3.52
N PHE A 170 -1.86 3.28 3.18
CA PHE A 170 -3.09 3.61 2.44
C PHE A 170 -2.87 4.16 1.03
N ASN A 171 -1.62 4.41 0.61
CA ASN A 171 -1.33 4.94 -0.72
C ASN A 171 -0.29 4.11 -1.45
N TYR A 172 -0.62 3.75 -2.67
CA TYR A 172 0.22 3.03 -3.60
C TYR A 172 0.47 3.85 -4.87
N CYS A 173 1.67 3.77 -5.39
CA CYS A 173 2.06 4.39 -6.64
C CYS A 173 2.95 3.43 -7.44
N GLU A 174 2.62 3.22 -8.71
CA GLU A 174 3.46 2.50 -9.66
C GLU A 174 3.33 3.13 -11.04
N TRP A 175 4.44 3.25 -11.75
CA TRP A 175 4.41 3.58 -13.14
C TRP A 175 5.42 2.76 -13.95
N LYS A 176 5.03 2.45 -15.17
CA LYS A 176 5.88 1.83 -16.18
C LYS A 176 5.63 2.46 -17.53
N VAL A 177 6.68 2.62 -18.30
CA VAL A 177 6.54 2.91 -19.71
C VAL A 177 6.30 1.59 -20.45
N VAL A 178 5.19 1.50 -21.14
CA VAL A 178 4.79 0.37 -21.98
C VAL A 178 4.97 0.75 -23.45
N SER A 179 5.53 -0.14 -24.23
CA SER A 179 5.81 0.11 -25.65
C SER A 179 5.27 -1.03 -26.50
N TYR A 180 4.62 -0.68 -27.59
CA TYR A 180 4.08 -1.56 -28.59
C TYR A 180 4.79 -1.25 -29.93
N ILE A 181 5.47 -2.23 -30.52
CA ILE A 181 6.37 -2.01 -31.64
C ILE A 181 6.00 -2.96 -32.78
N VAL A 182 5.69 -2.42 -33.93
CA VAL A 182 5.22 -3.15 -35.11
C VAL A 182 6.31 -3.22 -36.18
N PHE A 183 6.56 -4.42 -36.64
CA PHE A 183 7.48 -4.72 -37.74
C PHE A 183 6.70 -5.31 -38.93
N VAL A 184 7.13 -4.94 -40.12
CA VAL A 184 6.72 -5.59 -41.37
C VAL A 184 7.97 -6.00 -42.10
N ASN A 185 8.06 -7.24 -42.54
CA ASN A 185 9.23 -7.81 -43.21
C ASN A 185 10.56 -7.57 -42.47
N GLY A 186 10.50 -7.66 -41.10
CA GLY A 186 11.65 -7.50 -40.25
C GLY A 186 12.11 -6.06 -39.96
N ALA A 187 11.47 -5.05 -40.57
CA ALA A 187 11.74 -3.63 -40.35
C ALA A 187 10.65 -2.98 -39.51
N LEU A 188 11.02 -2.10 -38.58
CA LEU A 188 10.11 -1.31 -37.78
C LEU A 188 9.31 -0.35 -38.67
N VAL A 189 7.99 -0.40 -38.58
CA VAL A 189 7.08 0.50 -39.30
C VAL A 189 6.37 1.48 -38.37
N ALA A 190 6.09 1.06 -37.14
CA ALA A 190 5.46 1.89 -36.12
C ALA A 190 5.89 1.50 -34.73
N SER A 191 5.97 2.47 -33.82
CA SER A 191 6.14 2.25 -32.38
C SER A 191 5.25 3.21 -31.61
N TYR A 192 4.58 2.68 -30.61
CA TYR A 192 3.69 3.41 -29.73
C TYR A 192 4.17 3.17 -28.30
N SER A 193 4.28 4.22 -27.51
CA SER A 193 4.58 4.07 -26.09
C SER A 193 3.71 5.00 -25.25
N ALA A 194 3.45 4.59 -24.02
CA ALA A 194 2.75 5.38 -23.02
C ALA A 194 3.30 5.06 -21.63
N LYS A 195 3.19 6.00 -20.73
CA LYS A 195 3.41 5.74 -19.30
C LYS A 195 2.09 5.26 -18.69
N ARG A 196 2.02 3.99 -18.29
CA ARG A 196 0.98 3.49 -17.42
C ARG A 196 1.28 3.99 -16.02
N VAL A 197 0.32 4.64 -15.38
CA VAL A 197 0.40 5.10 -13.99
C VAL A 197 -0.73 4.46 -13.22
N THR A 198 -0.38 3.78 -12.14
CA THR A 198 -1.32 3.13 -11.24
C THR A 198 -1.20 3.78 -9.87
N ILE A 199 -2.32 4.26 -9.34
CA ILE A 199 -2.42 4.75 -7.97
C ILE A 199 -3.44 3.92 -7.21
N GLY A 200 -3.21 3.76 -5.92
CA GLY A 200 -4.09 2.95 -5.07
C GLY A 200 -4.38 3.63 -3.73
N PHE A 201 -5.59 3.41 -3.23
CA PHE A 201 -6.08 3.95 -1.97
C PHE A 201 -6.67 2.83 -1.11
N GLY A 202 -6.08 2.62 0.07
CA GLY A 202 -6.62 1.74 1.10
C GLY A 202 -7.71 2.45 1.90
N SER A 203 -8.72 1.72 2.34
CA SER A 203 -9.77 2.26 3.18
C SER A 203 -9.44 2.16 4.67
N THR A 204 -9.71 3.22 5.41
CA THR A 204 -9.60 3.23 6.89
C THR A 204 -10.85 2.68 7.58
N THR A 205 -11.96 2.47 6.85
CA THR A 205 -13.26 2.11 7.41
C THR A 205 -13.93 0.91 6.77
N ALA A 206 -13.41 0.43 5.63
CA ALA A 206 -13.98 -0.67 4.87
C ALA A 206 -12.91 -1.66 4.41
N ARG A 207 -13.30 -2.90 4.21
CA ARG A 207 -12.44 -3.95 3.63
C ARG A 207 -12.38 -3.76 2.11
N ALA A 208 -11.86 -2.61 1.67
CA ALA A 208 -11.80 -2.24 0.27
C ALA A 208 -10.54 -1.40 -0.05
N VAL A 209 -9.97 -1.61 -1.21
CA VAL A 209 -8.98 -0.71 -1.82
C VAL A 209 -9.50 -0.26 -3.17
N THR A 210 -9.21 0.99 -3.53
CA THR A 210 -9.46 1.52 -4.87
C THR A 210 -8.14 1.58 -5.62
N VAL A 211 -8.09 1.02 -6.81
CA VAL A 211 -6.94 1.07 -7.72
C VAL A 211 -7.34 1.80 -8.98
N SER A 212 -6.64 2.86 -9.31
CA SER A 212 -6.93 3.69 -10.48
C SER A 212 -5.75 3.65 -11.46
N ILE A 213 -6.06 3.53 -12.75
CA ILE A 213 -5.08 3.40 -13.84
C ILE A 213 -5.31 4.50 -14.85
N SER A 214 -4.23 5.18 -15.27
CA SER A 214 -4.24 6.14 -16.37
C SER A 214 -3.06 5.87 -17.30
N LEU A 215 -3.23 6.19 -18.58
CA LEU A 215 -2.14 6.16 -19.57
C LEU A 215 -1.79 7.59 -19.97
N ARG A 216 -0.53 7.93 -19.90
CA ARG A 216 -0.01 9.28 -20.09
C ARG A 216 1.26 9.29 -20.93
N ASP A 217 1.76 10.47 -21.27
CA ASP A 217 3.05 10.67 -21.92
C ASP A 217 3.19 9.81 -23.19
N PHE A 218 2.19 9.87 -24.08
CA PHE A 218 2.19 9.13 -25.33
C PHE A 218 3.30 9.60 -26.26
N ALA A 219 4.03 8.65 -26.83
CA ALA A 219 5.01 8.90 -27.87
C ALA A 219 4.82 7.91 -29.02
N PHE A 220 5.06 8.39 -30.25
CA PHE A 220 4.82 7.64 -31.47
C PHE A 220 6.02 7.76 -32.40
N VAL A 221 6.28 6.68 -33.14
CA VAL A 221 7.25 6.64 -34.24
C VAL A 221 6.59 5.96 -35.43
N GLY A 222 6.75 6.52 -36.63
CA GLY A 222 6.09 6.04 -37.84
C GLY A 222 4.63 6.47 -37.96
N ALA A 223 3.82 5.67 -38.65
CA ALA A 223 2.43 6.02 -38.91
C ALA A 223 1.57 5.84 -37.61
N VAL A 224 0.89 6.91 -37.23
CA VAL A 224 -0.12 6.88 -36.18
C VAL A 224 -1.47 6.50 -36.78
N VAL A 225 -2.10 5.46 -36.26
CA VAL A 225 -3.46 5.05 -36.66
C VAL A 225 -4.47 5.82 -35.80
N PRO A 226 -5.32 6.69 -36.38
CA PRO A 226 -6.25 7.51 -35.61
C PRO A 226 -7.25 6.69 -34.77
N SER A 227 -7.56 5.46 -35.21
CA SER A 227 -8.46 4.53 -34.53
C SER A 227 -7.76 3.70 -33.43
N SER A 228 -6.47 3.92 -33.19
CA SER A 228 -5.73 3.17 -32.17
C SER A 228 -6.35 3.37 -30.78
N VAL A 229 -6.57 2.26 -30.10
CA VAL A 229 -7.10 2.22 -28.74
C VAL A 229 -6.13 1.52 -27.81
N TRP A 230 -6.12 1.99 -26.56
CA TRP A 230 -5.45 1.32 -25.47
C TRP A 230 -6.50 0.81 -24.49
N THR A 231 -6.37 -0.43 -24.10
CA THR A 231 -7.21 -1.04 -23.07
C THR A 231 -6.38 -1.16 -21.82
N ALA A 232 -6.88 -0.67 -20.70
CA ALA A 232 -6.28 -0.93 -19.40
C ALA A 232 -7.26 -1.68 -18.51
N GLY A 233 -6.75 -2.53 -17.65
CA GLY A 233 -7.56 -3.36 -16.78
C GLY A 233 -6.78 -3.85 -15.57
N LEU A 234 -7.50 -4.60 -14.72
CA LEU A 234 -7.00 -5.16 -13.47
C LEU A 234 -7.23 -6.67 -13.47
N SER A 235 -6.18 -7.41 -13.16
CA SER A 235 -6.26 -8.81 -12.79
C SER A 235 -6.03 -8.94 -11.30
N ILE A 236 -6.84 -9.74 -10.62
CA ILE A 236 -6.71 -9.99 -9.18
C ILE A 236 -6.55 -11.47 -8.88
N GLY A 237 -5.82 -11.74 -7.80
CA GLY A 237 -5.79 -13.02 -7.12
C GLY A 237 -6.14 -12.83 -5.65
N ALA A 238 -6.49 -13.91 -4.96
CA ALA A 238 -6.79 -13.88 -3.55
C ALA A 238 -5.95 -14.91 -2.81
N PHE A 239 -5.55 -14.55 -1.58
CA PHE A 239 -4.91 -15.46 -0.67
C PHE A 239 -5.41 -15.19 0.76
N PRO A 240 -5.88 -16.22 1.48
CA PRO A 240 -6.22 -17.56 0.98
C PRO A 240 -7.33 -17.53 -0.07
N VAL A 241 -7.48 -18.60 -0.82
CA VAL A 241 -8.37 -18.72 -1.96
C VAL A 241 -9.77 -18.16 -1.69
N GLY A 242 -10.28 -17.33 -2.62
CA GLY A 242 -11.63 -16.77 -2.56
C GLY A 242 -11.77 -15.48 -1.74
N GLY A 243 -10.66 -14.89 -1.26
CA GLY A 243 -10.71 -13.77 -0.34
C GLY A 243 -11.04 -12.41 -0.94
N THR A 244 -10.87 -12.19 -2.24
CA THR A 244 -11.08 -10.88 -2.87
C THR A 244 -11.86 -10.93 -4.16
N SER A 245 -12.55 -9.83 -4.47
CA SER A 245 -13.28 -9.63 -5.72
C SER A 245 -13.17 -8.18 -6.20
N ILE A 246 -13.32 -7.97 -7.50
CA ILE A 246 -13.49 -6.63 -8.07
C ILE A 246 -14.96 -6.26 -8.01
N ALA A 247 -15.27 -5.14 -7.35
CA ALA A 247 -16.64 -4.69 -7.20
C ALA A 247 -17.13 -3.84 -8.40
N ALA A 248 -16.24 -2.99 -8.97
CA ALA A 248 -16.55 -2.16 -10.15
C ALA A 248 -15.29 -1.43 -10.66
N PRO A 249 -15.14 -1.25 -11.98
CA PRO A 249 -15.82 -2.00 -13.03
C PRO A 249 -15.32 -3.46 -13.04
N SER A 250 -16.09 -4.34 -13.67
CA SER A 250 -15.74 -5.77 -13.75
C SER A 250 -14.91 -6.13 -14.98
N ALA A 251 -14.72 -5.21 -15.91
CA ALA A 251 -14.07 -5.45 -17.19
C ALA A 251 -13.04 -4.36 -17.54
N PRO A 252 -12.06 -4.68 -18.40
CA PRO A 252 -11.12 -3.69 -18.92
C PRO A 252 -11.84 -2.60 -19.71
N VAL A 253 -11.26 -1.39 -19.69
CA VAL A 253 -11.81 -0.24 -20.40
C VAL A 253 -10.87 0.14 -21.54
N SER A 254 -11.44 0.28 -22.74
CA SER A 254 -10.74 0.72 -23.93
C SER A 254 -11.02 2.19 -24.21
N MET A 255 -9.98 2.95 -24.48
CA MET A 255 -10.08 4.34 -24.94
C MET A 255 -9.08 4.61 -26.06
N ARG A 256 -9.40 5.57 -26.91
CA ARG A 256 -8.41 6.12 -27.85
C ARG A 256 -7.27 6.75 -27.07
N TYR A 257 -6.06 6.69 -27.63
CA TYR A 257 -4.89 7.28 -26.95
C TYR A 257 -5.06 8.77 -26.62
N THR A 258 -5.83 9.52 -27.43
CA THR A 258 -6.14 10.95 -27.22
C THR A 258 -7.04 11.21 -26.00
N ALA A 259 -7.83 10.23 -25.58
CA ALA A 259 -8.74 10.36 -24.44
C ALA A 259 -8.06 10.06 -23.09
N TRP A 260 -7.08 9.19 -23.06
CA TRP A 260 -6.42 8.74 -21.81
C TRP A 260 -5.79 9.85 -20.97
N PRO A 261 -5.09 10.86 -21.52
CA PRO A 261 -4.43 11.88 -20.69
C PRO A 261 -5.37 12.65 -19.77
N GLN A 262 -6.66 12.71 -20.11
CA GLN A 262 -7.70 13.39 -19.36
C GLN A 262 -8.60 12.43 -18.57
N ASN A 263 -8.36 11.12 -18.70
CA ASN A 263 -9.21 10.09 -18.11
C ASN A 263 -8.39 9.06 -17.34
N PHE A 264 -9.11 8.33 -16.50
CA PHE A 264 -8.62 7.16 -15.79
C PHE A 264 -9.76 6.18 -15.57
N ILE A 265 -9.42 4.97 -15.18
CA ILE A 265 -10.39 3.98 -14.71
C ILE A 265 -10.07 3.64 -13.26
N SER A 266 -11.10 3.36 -12.49
CA SER A 266 -10.97 2.98 -11.09
C SER A 266 -11.64 1.64 -10.84
N TYR A 267 -10.94 0.77 -10.13
CA TYR A 267 -11.44 -0.52 -9.69
C TYR A 267 -11.51 -0.53 -8.17
N THR A 268 -12.59 -1.04 -7.61
CA THR A 268 -12.69 -1.31 -6.18
C THR A 268 -12.50 -2.79 -5.94
N ILE A 269 -11.46 -3.14 -5.19
CA ILE A 269 -11.15 -4.50 -4.78
C ILE A 269 -11.64 -4.67 -3.35
N VAL A 270 -12.55 -5.63 -3.14
CA VAL A 270 -13.17 -5.89 -1.84
C VAL A 270 -12.63 -7.19 -1.25
N GLY A 271 -12.20 -7.13 0.00
CA GLY A 271 -11.84 -8.30 0.79
C GLY A 271 -13.06 -8.92 1.45
N SER A 272 -13.31 -10.21 1.18
CA SER A 272 -14.41 -10.95 1.79
C SER A 272 -14.33 -10.96 3.32
N SER A 273 -15.46 -10.83 3.98
CA SER A 273 -15.59 -11.08 5.42
C SER A 273 -15.87 -12.55 5.75
N ASN A 274 -16.19 -13.35 4.75
CA ASN A 274 -16.58 -14.76 4.92
C ASN A 274 -15.39 -15.70 4.86
N THR A 275 -14.30 -15.30 4.22
CA THR A 275 -13.06 -16.07 4.07
C THR A 275 -11.93 -15.31 4.76
N THR A 276 -11.86 -15.46 6.07
CA THR A 276 -10.90 -14.72 6.89
C THR A 276 -10.08 -15.69 7.74
N TYR A 277 -8.89 -15.25 8.16
CA TYR A 277 -8.06 -16.01 9.10
C TYR A 277 -7.54 -15.11 10.24
N GLY A 278 -7.16 -15.76 11.34
CA GLY A 278 -6.64 -15.09 12.53
C GLY A 278 -7.68 -14.27 13.29
N LEU A 279 -7.25 -13.76 14.43
CA LEU A 279 -8.10 -13.02 15.37
C LEU A 279 -8.61 -11.69 14.77
N ASP A 280 -7.81 -11.07 13.90
CA ASP A 280 -8.14 -9.80 13.24
C ASP A 280 -8.92 -10.01 11.93
N LYS A 281 -9.41 -11.23 11.68
CA LYS A 281 -10.20 -11.59 10.48
C LYS A 281 -9.53 -11.13 9.19
N LEU A 282 -8.29 -11.52 9.00
CA LEU A 282 -7.48 -11.09 7.86
C LEU A 282 -7.96 -11.73 6.56
N THR A 283 -7.89 -10.98 5.47
CA THR A 283 -7.92 -11.46 4.10
C THR A 283 -6.75 -10.83 3.36
N LEU A 284 -5.99 -11.61 2.61
CA LEU A 284 -4.93 -11.11 1.75
C LEU A 284 -5.37 -11.15 0.30
N GLY A 285 -5.04 -10.12 -0.43
CA GLY A 285 -5.28 -10.03 -1.86
C GLY A 285 -4.01 -9.66 -2.60
N VAL A 286 -3.89 -10.15 -3.83
CA VAL A 286 -2.86 -9.75 -4.77
C VAL A 286 -3.51 -9.34 -6.08
N TRP A 287 -2.92 -8.39 -6.77
CA TRP A 287 -3.45 -7.87 -8.02
C TRP A 287 -2.33 -7.38 -8.95
N ASN A 288 -2.65 -7.33 -10.23
CA ASN A 288 -1.81 -6.79 -11.28
C ASN A 288 -2.63 -5.82 -12.13
N THR A 289 -2.00 -4.79 -12.63
CA THR A 289 -2.56 -3.97 -13.72
C THR A 289 -2.01 -4.45 -15.06
N TYR A 290 -2.81 -4.34 -16.11
CA TYR A 290 -2.36 -4.68 -17.44
C TYR A 290 -2.75 -3.59 -18.45
N VAL A 291 -2.05 -3.58 -19.56
CA VAL A 291 -2.33 -2.70 -20.68
C VAL A 291 -2.27 -3.50 -21.96
N HIS A 292 -3.28 -3.32 -22.78
CA HIS A 292 -3.43 -3.93 -24.06
C HIS A 292 -3.55 -2.84 -25.12
N PHE A 293 -2.84 -2.97 -26.21
CA PHE A 293 -2.89 -2.04 -27.31
C PHE A 293 -3.49 -2.69 -28.54
N GLN A 294 -4.45 -2.02 -29.14
CA GLN A 294 -5.10 -2.48 -30.37
C GLN A 294 -5.08 -1.39 -31.42
N THR A 295 -4.61 -1.74 -32.61
CA THR A 295 -4.82 -0.96 -33.82
C THR A 295 -5.90 -1.64 -34.67
N ALA A 296 -6.70 -0.86 -35.39
CA ALA A 296 -7.63 -1.42 -36.36
C ALA A 296 -6.88 -2.31 -37.37
N GLY A 297 -7.30 -3.56 -37.49
CA GLY A 297 -6.74 -4.52 -38.42
C GLY A 297 -5.43 -5.19 -38.02
N ALA A 298 -4.89 -4.94 -36.85
CA ALA A 298 -3.77 -5.71 -36.31
C ALA A 298 -4.28 -6.85 -35.41
N ASN A 299 -3.72 -8.04 -35.58
CA ASN A 299 -3.98 -9.18 -34.71
C ASN A 299 -3.33 -9.03 -33.34
N PRO A 300 -3.80 -9.79 -32.35
CA PRO A 300 -3.93 -9.32 -30.98
C PRO A 300 -2.57 -8.95 -30.40
N SER A 301 -2.60 -7.83 -29.77
CA SER A 301 -1.63 -7.39 -28.78
C SER A 301 -1.46 -8.44 -27.69
N SER A 302 -0.27 -8.59 -27.22
CA SER A 302 0.02 -9.23 -25.95
C SER A 302 -0.20 -8.20 -24.83
N ASP A 303 -0.70 -8.68 -23.70
CA ASP A 303 -0.88 -7.82 -22.52
C ASP A 303 0.46 -7.57 -21.84
N THR A 304 0.70 -6.34 -21.42
CA THR A 304 1.77 -6.05 -20.47
C THR A 304 1.20 -6.11 -19.07
N VAL A 305 1.87 -6.81 -18.18
CA VAL A 305 1.42 -7.00 -16.79
C VAL A 305 2.35 -6.27 -15.85
N SER A 306 1.80 -5.51 -14.89
CA SER A 306 2.60 -4.94 -13.81
C SER A 306 3.15 -6.03 -12.90
N PRO A 307 4.19 -5.74 -12.13
CA PRO A 307 4.53 -6.55 -10.98
C PRO A 307 3.32 -6.72 -10.06
N GLN A 308 3.27 -7.87 -9.39
CA GLN A 308 2.20 -8.18 -8.46
C GLN A 308 2.27 -7.26 -7.24
N SER A 309 1.19 -6.59 -6.92
CA SER A 309 1.01 -5.85 -5.68
C SER A 309 0.06 -6.58 -4.73
N GLY A 310 0.15 -6.29 -3.45
CA GLY A 310 -0.64 -6.93 -2.41
C GLY A 310 -1.29 -5.95 -1.48
N ASN A 311 -2.38 -6.41 -0.87
CA ASN A 311 -3.08 -5.68 0.17
C ASN A 311 -3.69 -6.64 1.18
N ARG A 312 -3.83 -6.15 2.40
CA ARG A 312 -4.48 -6.81 3.52
C ARG A 312 -5.77 -6.08 3.85
N TYR A 313 -6.81 -6.88 4.08
CA TYR A 313 -8.08 -6.46 4.66
C TYR A 313 -8.18 -7.02 6.06
N ASP A 314 -8.67 -6.26 6.99
CA ASP A 314 -8.79 -6.68 8.38
C ASP A 314 -10.09 -6.20 9.02
N SER A 315 -10.43 -6.81 10.17
CA SER A 315 -11.52 -6.39 11.04
C SER A 315 -11.07 -6.54 12.49
N ALA A 316 -10.15 -5.66 12.89
CA ALA A 316 -9.54 -5.64 14.22
C ALA A 316 -10.38 -4.78 15.19
N PRO A 317 -11.09 -5.37 16.18
CA PRO A 317 -12.04 -4.65 17.01
C PRO A 317 -11.39 -3.66 17.99
N TYR A 318 -10.09 -3.75 18.18
CA TYR A 318 -9.32 -2.88 19.08
C TYR A 318 -8.72 -1.65 18.41
N LEU A 319 -8.92 -1.48 17.09
CA LEU A 319 -8.56 -0.25 16.41
C LEU A 319 -9.73 0.73 16.45
N THR A 320 -9.43 2.02 16.27
CA THR A 320 -10.45 3.09 16.26
C THR A 320 -11.54 2.82 15.23
N THR A 321 -11.16 2.25 14.08
CA THR A 321 -12.09 1.77 13.05
C THR A 321 -11.90 0.26 12.90
N THR A 322 -12.96 -0.50 13.14
CA THR A 322 -12.88 -1.97 13.17
C THR A 322 -12.40 -2.55 11.85
N SER A 323 -12.97 -2.15 10.74
CA SER A 323 -12.62 -2.66 9.41
C SER A 323 -11.71 -1.71 8.66
N GLY A 324 -10.85 -2.26 7.82
CA GLY A 324 -10.00 -1.48 6.93
C GLY A 324 -9.26 -2.32 5.90
N ALA A 325 -8.50 -1.62 5.07
CA ALA A 325 -7.63 -2.21 4.07
C ALA A 325 -6.37 -1.38 3.90
N ILE A 326 -5.24 -2.05 3.76
CA ILE A 326 -3.92 -1.42 3.58
C ILE A 326 -3.14 -2.10 2.46
N PHE A 327 -2.13 -1.42 1.95
CA PHE A 327 -1.07 -2.01 1.15
C PHE A 327 0.01 -2.53 2.12
N ASP A 328 0.13 -3.85 2.22
CA ASP A 328 0.85 -4.54 3.31
C ASP A 328 2.32 -4.87 2.99
N ARG A 329 2.78 -4.50 1.79
CA ARG A 329 4.15 -4.83 1.35
C ARG A 329 5.17 -3.75 1.69
N VAL A 330 4.98 -3.08 2.81
CA VAL A 330 5.91 -2.12 3.39
C VAL A 330 5.97 -2.33 4.89
N ILE A 331 7.16 -2.16 5.46
CA ILE A 331 7.33 -2.16 6.91
C ILE A 331 7.09 -0.73 7.41
N PRO A 332 6.07 -0.49 8.24
CA PRO A 332 5.77 0.83 8.76
C PRO A 332 6.83 1.32 9.75
N VAL A 333 6.99 2.64 9.80
CA VAL A 333 7.97 3.29 10.67
C VAL A 333 7.28 4.26 11.61
N MET A 334 7.37 4.00 12.92
CA MET A 334 6.99 4.96 13.96
C MET A 334 8.03 6.06 14.05
N ASN A 335 7.57 7.32 13.97
CA ASN A 335 8.45 8.48 14.03
C ASN A 335 8.31 9.23 15.34
N TYR A 336 9.42 9.39 16.05
CA TYR A 336 9.55 10.34 17.13
C TYR A 336 10.45 11.51 16.71
N SER A 337 10.20 12.72 17.23
CA SER A 337 11.02 13.89 16.97
C SER A 337 11.70 14.35 18.26
N LEU A 338 12.97 14.71 18.17
CA LEU A 338 13.74 15.29 19.25
C LEU A 338 13.20 16.68 19.66
N SER A 339 12.63 17.40 18.69
CA SER A 339 12.02 18.72 18.90
C SER A 339 10.57 18.66 19.40
N ASP A 340 10.01 17.45 19.60
CA ASP A 340 8.65 17.34 20.16
C ASP A 340 8.62 17.79 21.62
N PRO A 341 7.83 18.84 21.97
CA PRO A 341 7.84 19.41 23.30
C PRO A 341 7.34 18.44 24.38
N LYS A 342 6.58 17.42 24.00
CA LYS A 342 6.01 16.44 24.93
C LYS A 342 6.75 15.11 24.92
N ALA A 343 7.06 14.57 23.75
CA ALA A 343 7.67 13.24 23.61
C ALA A 343 9.18 13.30 23.32
N GLY A 344 9.78 14.49 23.22
CA GLY A 344 11.22 14.67 22.96
C GLY A 344 12.15 13.94 23.95
N PRO A 345 11.86 13.91 25.26
CA PRO A 345 12.67 13.13 26.19
C PRO A 345 12.71 11.62 25.84
N VAL A 346 11.58 11.04 25.48
CA VAL A 346 11.51 9.63 25.03
C VAL A 346 12.24 9.44 23.69
N ALA A 347 12.11 10.40 22.76
CA ALA A 347 12.88 10.36 21.51
C ALA A 347 14.40 10.33 21.75
N ARG A 348 14.89 11.13 22.72
CA ARG A 348 16.31 11.12 23.11
C ARG A 348 16.73 9.80 23.75
N HIS A 349 15.90 9.21 24.61
CA HIS A 349 16.17 7.89 25.19
C HIS A 349 16.30 6.82 24.10
N ILE A 350 15.35 6.76 23.16
CA ILE A 350 15.40 5.81 22.04
C ILE A 350 16.62 6.08 21.15
N GLN A 351 16.94 7.34 20.88
CA GLN A 351 18.13 7.71 20.11
C GLN A 351 19.40 7.19 20.80
N TYR A 352 19.51 7.37 22.12
CA TYR A 352 20.64 6.87 22.91
C TYR A 352 20.70 5.34 22.89
N ALA A 353 19.55 4.67 23.02
CA ALA A 353 19.44 3.22 22.91
C ALA A 353 19.94 2.69 21.55
N PHE A 354 19.83 3.47 20.49
CA PHE A 354 20.31 3.13 19.15
C PHE A 354 21.80 3.47 18.93
N SER A 355 22.27 4.59 19.48
CA SER A 355 23.62 5.09 19.22
C SER A 355 24.68 4.46 20.12
N ASP A 356 24.34 4.17 21.36
CA ASP A 356 25.25 3.58 22.36
C ASP A 356 24.50 2.57 23.25
N PRO A 357 24.04 1.44 22.66
CA PRO A 357 23.24 0.46 23.39
C PRO A 357 23.96 -0.12 24.60
N ASN A 358 25.27 -0.31 24.55
CA ASN A 358 26.06 -0.91 25.62
C ASN A 358 26.13 -0.03 26.87
N ALA A 359 26.04 1.28 26.73
CA ALA A 359 26.03 2.22 27.86
C ALA A 359 24.64 2.38 28.48
N THR A 360 23.59 1.81 27.89
CA THR A 360 22.22 1.92 28.43
C THR A 360 21.97 0.94 29.58
N PHE A 361 21.13 1.34 30.55
CA PHE A 361 20.71 0.45 31.62
C PHE A 361 19.56 -0.48 31.17
N PRO A 362 19.55 -1.76 31.61
CA PRO A 362 20.56 -2.45 32.41
C PRO A 362 21.81 -2.76 31.59
N ILE A 363 22.96 -2.72 32.26
CA ILE A 363 24.20 -3.16 31.63
C ILE A 363 24.12 -4.66 31.36
N LYS A 364 24.49 -5.07 30.15
CA LYS A 364 24.54 -6.46 29.70
C LYS A 364 25.98 -6.94 29.60
N SER A 365 26.26 -8.15 30.03
CA SER A 365 27.52 -8.82 29.73
C SER A 365 27.55 -9.16 28.23
N GLY A 366 28.60 -8.71 27.54
CA GLY A 366 28.70 -8.79 26.07
C GLY A 366 28.02 -7.64 25.34
N SER A 367 27.95 -7.74 24.02
CA SER A 367 27.34 -6.69 23.19
C SER A 367 25.82 -6.67 23.32
N LYS A 368 25.30 -5.47 23.35
CA LYS A 368 23.85 -5.20 23.35
C LYS A 368 23.44 -4.73 21.97
N ASP A 369 22.42 -5.35 21.43
CA ASP A 369 21.82 -4.97 20.14
C ASP A 369 20.32 -4.75 20.33
N ILE A 370 19.92 -3.48 20.35
CA ILE A 370 18.55 -3.08 20.62
C ILE A 370 17.81 -2.95 19.29
N PRO A 371 16.74 -3.75 19.07
CA PRO A 371 16.05 -3.81 17.77
C PRO A 371 15.18 -2.59 17.51
N GLY A 372 14.65 -2.51 16.29
CA GLY A 372 13.67 -1.51 15.86
C GLY A 372 14.26 -0.29 15.16
N ASN A 373 15.57 -0.17 15.03
CA ASN A 373 16.20 1.00 14.41
C ASN A 373 15.99 1.00 12.88
N ALA A 374 15.20 1.97 12.41
CA ALA A 374 14.93 2.16 10.99
C ALA A 374 16.12 2.61 10.14
N ARG A 375 17.27 2.93 10.76
CA ARG A 375 18.50 3.39 10.07
C ARG A 375 19.62 2.36 10.10
N LYS A 376 19.43 1.23 10.80
CA LYS A 376 20.44 0.18 10.93
C LYS A 376 20.10 -0.99 10.00
N GLN A 377 21.07 -1.44 9.23
CA GLN A 377 20.98 -2.64 8.38
C GLN A 377 21.87 -3.76 8.92
N PRO A 378 21.49 -5.03 8.86
CA PRO A 378 20.15 -5.51 8.47
C PRO A 378 19.08 -5.08 9.49
N PHE A 379 17.83 -4.96 9.05
CA PHE A 379 16.74 -4.54 9.94
C PHE A 379 16.38 -5.61 10.96
N GLU A 380 16.35 -5.23 12.23
CA GLU A 380 15.74 -5.99 13.32
C GLU A 380 14.43 -5.31 13.71
N PHE A 381 13.32 -5.99 13.45
CA PHE A 381 11.99 -5.42 13.60
C PHE A 381 11.49 -5.49 15.04
N LEU A 382 10.62 -4.55 15.40
CA LEU A 382 9.70 -4.71 16.53
C LEU A 382 8.42 -5.36 16.04
N THR A 383 7.85 -6.23 16.86
CA THR A 383 6.61 -6.95 16.59
C THR A 383 5.54 -6.47 17.57
N ARG A 384 4.45 -5.90 17.07
CA ARG A 384 3.38 -5.38 17.92
C ARG A 384 2.79 -6.49 18.79
N LEU A 385 2.69 -6.23 20.08
CA LEU A 385 2.01 -7.02 21.10
C LEU A 385 0.75 -6.26 21.54
N TYR A 386 -0.43 -6.77 21.16
CA TYR A 386 -1.69 -6.25 21.66
C TYR A 386 -2.08 -7.01 22.94
N SER A 387 -2.21 -6.29 24.05
CA SER A 387 -2.46 -6.88 25.37
C SER A 387 -3.77 -7.67 25.45
N GLY A 388 -4.78 -7.30 24.66
CA GLY A 388 -6.05 -8.04 24.61
C GLY A 388 -5.93 -9.44 24.00
N TYR A 389 -4.85 -9.73 23.26
CA TYR A 389 -4.59 -11.06 22.67
C TYR A 389 -3.49 -11.82 23.40
N ASP A 390 -2.55 -11.13 24.04
CA ASP A 390 -1.48 -11.73 24.82
C ASP A 390 -1.15 -10.86 26.04
N GLN A 391 -2.07 -10.89 27.00
CA GLN A 391 -1.96 -10.15 28.26
C GLN A 391 -0.79 -10.65 29.11
N ALA A 392 -0.50 -11.96 29.03
CA ALA A 392 0.56 -12.57 29.82
C ALA A 392 1.94 -11.99 29.44
N GLN A 393 2.27 -11.98 28.16
CA GLN A 393 3.54 -11.42 27.68
C GLN A 393 3.62 -9.90 27.91
N TYR A 394 2.51 -9.18 27.73
CA TYR A 394 2.45 -7.75 28.03
C TYR A 394 2.75 -7.47 29.51
N ASN A 395 2.13 -8.23 30.41
CA ASN A 395 2.36 -8.09 31.85
C ASN A 395 3.80 -8.48 32.23
N LEU A 396 4.37 -9.51 31.62
CA LEU A 396 5.77 -9.88 31.84
C LEU A 396 6.72 -8.74 31.47
N ASN A 397 6.52 -8.07 30.33
CA ASN A 397 7.30 -6.88 29.97
C ASN A 397 7.18 -5.80 31.05
N ARG A 398 5.95 -5.48 31.46
CA ARG A 398 5.69 -4.45 32.47
C ARG A 398 6.31 -4.77 33.84
N THR A 399 6.19 -6.01 34.30
CA THR A 399 6.74 -6.42 35.62
C THR A 399 8.25 -6.50 35.58
N THR A 400 8.86 -6.96 34.49
CA THR A 400 10.32 -6.96 34.30
C THR A 400 10.85 -5.54 34.32
N THR A 401 10.26 -4.63 33.55
CA THR A 401 10.59 -3.20 33.55
C THR A 401 10.48 -2.60 34.96
N ALA A 402 9.35 -2.81 35.64
CA ALA A 402 9.14 -2.27 36.99
C ALA A 402 10.19 -2.78 37.99
N SER A 403 10.47 -4.08 37.99
CA SER A 403 11.48 -4.70 38.85
C SER A 403 12.89 -4.14 38.59
N MET A 404 13.28 -4.04 37.31
CA MET A 404 14.60 -3.49 36.96
C MET A 404 14.70 -2.00 37.26
N CYS A 405 13.63 -1.25 37.12
CA CYS A 405 13.58 0.18 37.35
C CYS A 405 13.84 0.56 38.84
N THR A 406 13.59 -0.35 39.78
CA THR A 406 13.92 -0.13 41.20
C THR A 406 15.43 0.03 41.43
N LYS A 407 16.24 -0.46 40.51
CA LYS A 407 17.72 -0.36 40.59
C LYS A 407 18.21 1.00 40.05
N LEU A 408 17.37 1.80 39.42
CA LEU A 408 17.71 3.16 39.00
C LEU A 408 17.43 4.14 40.14
N PRO A 409 18.29 5.16 40.37
CA PRO A 409 18.01 6.19 41.36
C PRO A 409 16.61 6.79 41.20
N PRO A 410 15.84 6.94 42.28
CA PRO A 410 14.53 7.56 42.21
C PRO A 410 14.64 9.04 41.82
N VAL A 411 13.73 9.48 40.95
CA VAL A 411 13.61 10.88 40.53
C VAL A 411 12.14 11.28 40.71
N ALA A 412 11.91 12.34 41.46
CA ALA A 412 10.55 12.84 41.72
C ALA A 412 9.85 13.21 40.39
N GLY A 413 8.58 12.87 40.25
CA GLY A 413 7.80 13.13 39.02
C GLY A 413 8.16 12.29 37.80
N SER A 414 9.09 11.33 37.95
CA SER A 414 9.51 10.46 36.83
C SER A 414 8.78 9.13 36.82
N GLN A 415 8.68 8.56 35.63
CA GLN A 415 8.32 7.17 35.37
C GLN A 415 9.49 6.46 34.69
N CYS A 416 9.48 5.14 34.73
CA CYS A 416 10.41 4.33 33.97
C CYS A 416 9.93 4.22 32.54
N ASP A 417 10.72 4.73 31.64
CA ASP A 417 10.55 4.54 30.19
C ASP A 417 11.35 3.33 29.74
N GLU A 418 10.81 2.59 28.80
CA GLU A 418 11.38 1.36 28.28
C GLU A 418 11.44 1.34 26.75
N TYR A 419 12.54 0.89 26.21
CA TYR A 419 12.69 0.60 24.79
C TYR A 419 13.47 -0.71 24.58
N PRO A 420 12.98 -1.69 23.79
CA PRO A 420 11.66 -1.71 23.09
C PRO A 420 10.46 -1.62 24.03
N PHE A 421 9.34 -1.19 23.48
CA PHE A 421 8.12 -0.90 24.24
C PHE A 421 7.50 -2.16 24.88
N ALA A 422 6.81 -2.02 26.03
CA ALA A 422 6.06 -3.13 26.62
C ALA A 422 5.02 -3.74 25.65
N SER A 423 4.54 -2.95 24.70
CA SER A 423 3.63 -3.37 23.64
C SER A 423 4.31 -4.03 22.43
N THR A 424 5.50 -4.62 22.64
CA THR A 424 6.23 -5.41 21.62
C THR A 424 6.73 -6.73 22.20
N TYR A 425 6.89 -7.74 21.35
CA TYR A 425 7.48 -9.02 21.73
C TYR A 425 8.97 -8.93 22.04
N GLU A 426 9.64 -7.88 21.61
CA GLU A 426 11.04 -7.56 21.87
C GLU A 426 11.23 -6.75 23.17
N GLY A 427 10.17 -6.57 23.96
CA GLY A 427 10.21 -5.88 25.25
C GLY A 427 11.12 -6.55 26.29
N SER A 428 11.23 -5.93 27.46
CA SER A 428 12.22 -6.27 28.51
C SER A 428 12.15 -7.72 28.99
N ALA A 429 11.01 -8.40 28.87
CA ALA A 429 10.83 -9.80 29.25
C ALA A 429 11.25 -10.81 28.18
N LYS A 430 11.77 -10.39 27.04
CA LYS A 430 12.34 -11.30 26.03
C LYS A 430 13.53 -12.11 26.57
N GLY A 431 14.20 -11.60 27.59
CA GLY A 431 15.25 -12.32 28.31
C GLY A 431 16.64 -12.26 27.67
N ASP A 432 16.80 -11.55 26.55
CA ASP A 432 18.08 -11.42 25.86
C ASP A 432 18.90 -10.20 26.32
N GLY A 433 18.37 -9.35 27.18
CA GLY A 433 18.99 -8.13 27.68
C GLY A 433 19.13 -7.00 26.66
N ASN A 434 18.52 -7.11 25.48
CA ASN A 434 18.58 -6.14 24.42
C ASN A 434 17.47 -5.06 24.55
N TYR A 435 17.44 -4.39 25.69
CA TYR A 435 16.52 -3.32 25.98
C TYR A 435 17.19 -2.21 26.80
N SER A 436 16.56 -1.05 26.85
CA SER A 436 17.02 0.11 27.59
C SER A 436 15.92 0.62 28.53
N LEU A 437 16.31 1.03 29.72
CA LEU A 437 15.44 1.68 30.70
C LEU A 437 16.03 3.02 31.12
N GLN A 438 15.16 4.02 31.23
CA GLN A 438 15.54 5.34 31.74
C GLN A 438 14.39 5.93 32.55
N ARG A 439 14.72 6.66 33.64
CA ARG A 439 13.70 7.48 34.31
C ARG A 439 13.52 8.79 33.57
N LEU A 440 12.31 9.04 33.11
CA LEU A 440 11.92 10.23 32.39
C LEU A 440 10.71 10.91 33.06
N ASP A 441 10.49 12.15 32.74
CA ASP A 441 9.29 12.87 33.16
C ASP A 441 8.02 12.06 32.82
N ALA A 442 7.12 11.93 33.77
CA ALA A 442 5.94 11.09 33.64
C ALA A 442 5.03 11.56 32.52
N THR A 443 4.92 12.87 32.31
CA THR A 443 4.09 13.45 31.26
C THR A 443 4.67 13.15 29.88
N ALA A 444 6.00 13.21 29.77
CA ALA A 444 6.68 12.87 28.52
C ALA A 444 6.50 11.40 28.15
N ASN A 445 6.67 10.50 29.13
CA ASN A 445 6.48 9.07 28.94
C ASN A 445 5.04 8.72 28.51
N LEU A 446 4.04 9.25 29.21
CA LEU A 446 2.63 9.08 28.86
C LEU A 446 2.30 9.64 27.47
N SER A 447 2.85 10.80 27.12
CA SER A 447 2.63 11.42 25.80
C SER A 447 3.21 10.55 24.67
N ALA A 448 4.41 9.99 24.86
CA ALA A 448 5.04 9.13 23.86
C ALA A 448 4.26 7.81 23.68
N GLY A 449 3.81 7.20 24.76
CA GLY A 449 2.94 6.01 24.74
C GLY A 449 1.61 6.29 24.06
N GLY A 450 0.98 7.43 24.33
CA GLY A 450 -0.24 7.88 23.64
C GLY A 450 -0.04 8.03 22.12
N LYS A 451 1.10 8.60 21.70
CA LYS A 451 1.47 8.71 20.28
C LYS A 451 1.65 7.36 19.61
N LEU A 452 2.30 6.41 20.29
CA LEU A 452 2.48 5.06 19.78
C LEU A 452 1.11 4.37 19.59
N SER A 453 0.25 4.45 20.58
CA SER A 453 -1.10 3.87 20.52
C SER A 453 -1.95 4.48 19.40
N ALA A 454 -1.94 5.80 19.26
CA ALA A 454 -2.62 6.49 18.19
C ALA A 454 -2.08 6.09 16.80
N TRP A 455 -0.77 5.94 16.69
CA TRP A 455 -0.14 5.50 15.45
C TRP A 455 -0.49 4.03 15.11
N PHE A 456 -0.48 3.13 16.08
CA PHE A 456 -0.93 1.76 15.87
C PHE A 456 -2.35 1.70 15.29
N SER A 457 -3.23 2.60 15.73
CA SER A 457 -4.59 2.65 15.20
C SER A 457 -4.67 3.30 13.83
N SER A 458 -4.03 4.45 13.63
CA SER A 458 -4.11 5.22 12.39
C SER A 458 -3.43 4.56 11.20
N ASP A 459 -2.34 3.83 11.43
CA ASP A 459 -1.60 3.09 10.40
C ASP A 459 -2.00 1.61 10.33
N ARG A 460 -3.02 1.19 11.08
CA ARG A 460 -3.53 -0.18 11.14
C ARG A 460 -2.42 -1.21 11.37
N ILE A 461 -1.56 -0.93 12.37
CA ILE A 461 -0.57 -1.90 12.82
C ILE A 461 -1.30 -2.92 13.69
N LEU A 462 -1.43 -4.15 13.27
CA LEU A 462 -2.15 -5.20 13.98
C LEU A 462 -1.24 -5.98 14.94
N HIS A 463 -1.84 -6.81 15.76
CA HIS A 463 -1.11 -7.76 16.60
C HIS A 463 -0.21 -8.65 15.74
N LYS A 464 1.06 -8.76 16.10
CA LYS A 464 2.14 -9.43 15.36
C LYS A 464 2.60 -8.74 14.08
N ASP A 465 2.10 -7.55 13.74
CA ASP A 465 2.69 -6.77 12.68
C ASP A 465 4.09 -6.28 13.06
N LYS A 466 4.98 -6.28 12.09
CA LYS A 466 6.34 -5.76 12.22
C LYS A 466 6.38 -4.26 11.96
N PHE A 467 7.23 -3.57 12.68
CA PHE A 467 7.48 -2.14 12.46
C PHE A 467 8.90 -1.74 12.90
N LEU A 468 9.27 -0.55 12.52
CA LEU A 468 10.53 0.08 12.91
C LEU A 468 10.26 1.43 13.58
N VAL A 469 11.31 1.98 14.21
CA VAL A 469 11.26 3.29 14.85
C VAL A 469 12.36 4.17 14.24
N SER A 470 12.02 5.42 13.96
CA SER A 470 12.96 6.44 13.50
C SER A 470 12.89 7.66 14.42
N ILE A 471 14.06 8.22 14.69
CA ILE A 471 14.22 9.47 15.44
C ILE A 471 14.61 10.58 14.47
N ASN A 472 13.83 11.64 14.48
CA ASN A 472 14.01 12.81 13.64
C ASN A 472 14.44 14.03 14.49
N ALA A 473 15.10 15.00 13.87
CA ALA A 473 15.46 16.26 14.50
C ALA A 473 14.22 17.06 14.93
#